data_075aa0f199c37a82e7330e2d1291a543
#
_entry.id   075aa0f199c37a82e7330e2d1291a543
#
_cell.length_a   1.000
_cell.length_b   1.000
_cell.length_c   1.000
_cell.angle_alpha   90.00
_cell.angle_beta   90.00
_cell.angle_gamma   90.00
#
_symmetry.space_group_name_H-M   'P 1'
#
loop_
_entity.id
_entity.type
_entity.pdbx_description
1 polymer ?
#
loop_
_entity_poly.entity_id
_entity_poly.type
_entity_poly.pdbx_seq_one_letter_code
_entity_poly.pdbx_strand_id
1 'polypeptide(L)'
;MKSRTIFHSLLLATSCLLASANLKAAETTPLSISGSEPFVFRKVADLELRLHVVKPKGWTKDDARPCMVAFFGGGWNSGTPERSIGWARWAASLGMVGIAPDYRTRDRLGGSPEDCVSDARSAVSWVQAHAAELGIDPHKIIVEGGSAGGHVAAWTAIPSPGPGKDDPAPAIRPAALVLLNPVTDTNATGYGGPKRFGGDAARARACSVPDQMPAKMPPTIVFHATGDTTVPYANSAALRDKLIAGGNRCELVSFEGLGHAYSSSKFGAAGKAADRKTKADVIAFLTSLDLIPKPSDARQ
;
A
#
# COMPACT_ATOMS: atom_id res chain seq x y z
N MET A 1 87.07 -14.37 16.10
CA MET A 1 86.37 -13.16 15.61
C MET A 1 84.93 -13.57 15.36
N LYS A 2 83.96 -13.05 16.19
CA LYS A 2 82.54 -13.42 16.20
C LYS A 2 81.75 -12.30 15.52
N SER A 3 81.17 -12.58 14.33
CA SER A 3 80.30 -11.71 13.60
C SER A 3 78.90 -11.78 14.24
N ARG A 4 78.31 -10.63 14.67
CA ARG A 4 76.97 -10.51 15.15
C ARG A 4 76.10 -10.01 14.04
N THR A 5 75.12 -10.85 13.58
CA THR A 5 74.08 -10.48 12.64
C THR A 5 72.94 -9.85 13.41
N ILE A 6 72.58 -8.61 13.11
CA ILE A 6 71.44 -7.89 13.69
C ILE A 6 70.24 -8.14 12.81
N PHE A 7 69.20 -8.78 13.38
CA PHE A 7 67.89 -8.92 12.74
C PHE A 7 67.09 -7.64 13.03
N HIS A 8 66.70 -6.93 11.96
CA HIS A 8 65.74 -5.84 12.05
C HIS A 8 64.35 -6.44 11.78
N SER A 9 63.53 -6.48 12.82
CA SER A 9 62.10 -6.81 12.69
C SER A 9 61.32 -5.58 12.20
N LEU A 10 60.78 -5.68 11.01
CA LEU A 10 59.88 -4.65 10.43
C LEU A 10 58.47 -4.93 10.90
N LEU A 11 57.96 -4.13 11.81
CA LEU A 11 56.54 -4.12 12.20
C LEU A 11 55.74 -3.43 11.10
N LEU A 12 54.98 -4.19 10.31
CA LEU A 12 53.92 -3.64 9.46
C LEU A 12 52.67 -3.31 10.36
N ALA A 13 52.45 -2.04 10.56
CA ALA A 13 51.18 -1.56 11.13
C ALA A 13 50.11 -1.53 10.06
N THR A 14 49.23 -2.52 10.05
CA THR A 14 48.01 -2.52 9.21
C THR A 14 46.99 -1.60 9.81
N SER A 15 46.87 -0.39 9.24
CA SER A 15 45.80 0.57 9.55
C SER A 15 44.48 0.06 8.98
N CYS A 16 43.62 -0.57 9.79
CA CYS A 16 42.25 -0.83 9.45
C CYS A 16 41.50 0.50 9.40
N LEU A 17 41.30 1.06 8.23
CA LEU A 17 40.29 2.13 8.00
C LEU A 17 38.90 1.49 8.17
N LEU A 18 38.32 1.69 9.33
CA LEU A 18 36.89 1.49 9.56
C LEU A 18 36.14 2.55 8.75
N ALA A 19 35.70 2.18 7.56
CA ALA A 19 34.72 2.94 6.81
C ALA A 19 33.42 2.92 7.62
N SER A 20 33.13 4.01 8.33
CA SER A 20 31.85 4.27 8.96
C SER A 20 30.83 4.44 7.85
N ALA A 21 30.22 3.36 7.39
CA ALA A 21 29.00 3.43 6.61
C ALA A 21 27.95 4.07 7.51
N ASN A 22 27.55 5.30 7.20
CA ASN A 22 26.33 5.90 7.72
C ASN A 22 25.16 5.03 7.29
N LEU A 23 24.87 3.97 8.04
CA LEU A 23 23.59 3.29 7.96
C LEU A 23 22.54 4.33 8.39
N LYS A 24 21.84 4.88 7.40
CA LYS A 24 20.60 5.59 7.64
C LYS A 24 19.75 4.64 8.46
N ALA A 25 19.38 5.02 9.70
CA ALA A 25 18.57 4.16 10.56
C ALA A 25 17.35 3.69 9.75
N ALA A 26 17.22 2.37 9.58
CA ALA A 26 16.08 1.81 8.88
C ALA A 26 14.81 2.27 9.62
N GLU A 27 13.83 2.79 8.88
CA GLU A 27 12.51 3.11 9.45
C GLU A 27 12.00 1.85 10.17
N THR A 28 11.89 1.90 11.48
CA THR A 28 11.37 0.76 12.26
C THR A 28 9.86 0.67 12.10
N THR A 29 9.34 -0.55 12.05
CA THR A 29 7.89 -0.76 12.11
C THR A 29 7.36 -0.18 13.43
N PRO A 30 6.39 0.73 13.41
CA PRO A 30 5.82 1.27 14.64
C PRO A 30 5.12 0.15 15.42
N LEU A 31 5.49 -0.01 16.69
CA LEU A 31 4.84 -0.97 17.59
C LEU A 31 3.41 -0.53 17.92
N SER A 32 3.16 0.77 17.95
CA SER A 32 1.85 1.36 18.18
C SER A 32 1.74 2.71 17.45
N ILE A 33 0.54 3.04 16.99
CA ILE A 33 0.19 4.36 16.48
C ILE A 33 -0.92 4.92 17.35
N SER A 34 -0.77 6.14 17.86
CA SER A 34 -1.75 6.77 18.76
C SER A 34 -3.18 6.68 18.20
N GLY A 35 -4.14 6.25 19.02
CA GLY A 35 -5.55 6.10 18.61
C GLY A 35 -5.83 4.90 17.71
N SER A 36 -4.94 3.94 17.67
CA SER A 36 -5.16 2.64 17.00
C SER A 36 -4.74 1.48 17.91
N GLU A 37 -5.29 0.31 17.63
CA GLU A 37 -4.96 -0.96 18.29
C GLU A 37 -4.11 -1.81 17.33
N PRO A 38 -2.88 -2.24 17.71
CA PRO A 38 -2.01 -3.02 16.85
C PRO A 38 -2.32 -4.52 16.96
N PHE A 39 -2.33 -5.22 15.82
CA PHE A 39 -2.42 -6.68 15.73
C PHE A 39 -1.31 -7.22 14.85
N VAL A 40 -0.64 -8.31 15.24
CA VAL A 40 0.32 -9.01 14.41
C VAL A 40 -0.44 -9.90 13.43
N PHE A 41 -0.33 -9.64 12.13
CA PHE A 41 -1.00 -10.45 11.12
C PHE A 41 -0.05 -11.41 10.38
N ARG A 42 1.25 -11.13 10.42
CA ARG A 42 2.27 -11.97 9.76
C ARG A 42 3.61 -11.87 10.50
N LYS A 43 4.30 -13.01 10.56
CA LYS A 43 5.71 -13.06 10.97
C LYS A 43 6.57 -13.51 9.79
N VAL A 44 7.67 -12.78 9.55
CA VAL A 44 8.66 -13.11 8.51
C VAL A 44 10.03 -13.06 9.16
N ALA A 45 10.66 -14.21 9.39
CA ALA A 45 11.82 -14.35 10.26
C ALA A 45 11.53 -13.70 11.63
N ASP A 46 12.38 -12.79 12.11
CA ASP A 46 12.22 -12.10 13.39
C ASP A 46 11.33 -10.86 13.31
N LEU A 47 10.76 -10.55 12.13
CA LEU A 47 9.89 -9.40 11.94
C LEU A 47 8.43 -9.75 12.17
N GLU A 48 7.74 -8.91 12.93
CA GLU A 48 6.30 -8.90 13.05
C GLU A 48 5.70 -7.75 12.23
N LEU A 49 4.89 -8.08 11.21
CA LEU A 49 4.08 -7.13 10.49
C LEU A 49 2.75 -6.92 11.20
N ARG A 50 2.38 -5.67 11.44
CA ARG A 50 1.20 -5.30 12.21
C ARG A 50 0.16 -4.57 11.38
N LEU A 51 -1.10 -4.75 11.80
CA LEU A 51 -2.21 -3.88 11.41
C LEU A 51 -2.43 -2.88 12.54
N HIS A 52 -2.78 -1.66 12.18
CA HIS A 52 -3.20 -0.61 13.12
C HIS A 52 -4.69 -0.34 12.91
N VAL A 53 -5.51 -0.84 13.82
CA VAL A 53 -6.97 -0.79 13.74
C VAL A 53 -7.50 0.45 14.44
N VAL A 54 -8.29 1.27 13.75
CA VAL A 54 -8.98 2.44 14.28
C VAL A 54 -10.47 2.14 14.33
N LYS A 55 -11.00 2.00 15.53
CA LYS A 55 -12.42 1.71 15.76
C LYS A 55 -13.25 3.01 15.70
N PRO A 56 -14.41 3.01 15.02
CA PRO A 56 -15.30 4.17 15.01
C PRO A 56 -15.99 4.39 16.36
N LYS A 57 -16.54 5.59 16.56
CA LYS A 57 -17.35 5.89 17.74
C LYS A 57 -18.52 4.90 17.85
N GLY A 58 -18.77 4.38 19.04
CA GLY A 58 -19.86 3.43 19.30
C GLY A 58 -19.62 2.04 18.69
N TRP A 59 -18.38 1.71 18.37
CA TRP A 59 -18.02 0.37 17.91
C TRP A 59 -18.27 -0.68 19.00
N THR A 60 -18.81 -1.83 18.58
CA THR A 60 -18.88 -3.06 19.36
C THR A 60 -18.39 -4.24 18.50
N LYS A 61 -17.98 -5.33 19.14
CA LYS A 61 -17.57 -6.54 18.43
C LYS A 61 -18.74 -7.24 17.69
N ASP A 62 -19.96 -6.98 18.12
CA ASP A 62 -21.16 -7.60 17.55
C ASP A 62 -21.68 -6.80 16.33
N ASP A 63 -21.00 -5.72 15.96
CA ASP A 63 -21.27 -4.96 14.73
C ASP A 63 -20.90 -5.79 13.48
N ALA A 64 -21.45 -5.40 12.33
CA ALA A 64 -21.06 -5.88 11.00
C ALA A 64 -20.75 -4.67 10.11
N ARG A 65 -19.78 -3.85 10.53
CA ARG A 65 -19.44 -2.58 9.88
C ARG A 65 -18.64 -2.80 8.60
N PRO A 66 -18.78 -1.90 7.63
CA PRO A 66 -17.79 -1.84 6.55
C PRO A 66 -16.40 -1.52 7.10
N CYS A 67 -15.39 -1.94 6.36
CA CYS A 67 -13.99 -1.74 6.74
C CYS A 67 -13.23 -1.09 5.59
N MET A 68 -12.31 -0.16 5.90
CA MET A 68 -11.34 0.35 4.94
C MET A 68 -9.92 -0.05 5.36
N VAL A 69 -9.25 -0.82 4.49
CA VAL A 69 -7.84 -1.20 4.64
C VAL A 69 -7.00 -0.27 3.76
N ALA A 70 -6.16 0.56 4.38
CA ALA A 70 -5.43 1.64 3.72
C ALA A 70 -3.91 1.35 3.68
N PHE A 71 -3.36 1.17 2.47
CA PHE A 71 -1.94 0.88 2.25
C PHE A 71 -1.15 2.15 1.91
N PHE A 72 -0.01 2.31 2.58
CA PHE A 72 0.88 3.45 2.36
C PHE A 72 1.66 3.34 1.03
N GLY A 73 2.07 4.51 0.48
CA GLY A 73 2.99 4.59 -0.63
C GLY A 73 4.46 4.68 -0.19
N GLY A 74 5.39 4.63 -1.14
CA GLY A 74 6.82 4.74 -0.89
C GLY A 74 7.68 3.99 -1.91
N GLY A 75 7.13 3.68 -3.08
CA GLY A 75 7.84 3.03 -4.20
C GLY A 75 8.37 1.65 -3.86
N TRP A 76 7.74 0.93 -2.91
CA TRP A 76 8.18 -0.34 -2.31
C TRP A 76 9.53 -0.27 -1.59
N ASN A 77 10.13 0.92 -1.53
CA ASN A 77 11.43 1.13 -0.90
C ASN A 77 11.32 1.48 0.57
N SER A 78 10.40 2.39 0.92
CA SER A 78 10.30 2.98 2.25
C SER A 78 8.84 3.22 2.64
N GLY A 79 8.63 3.57 3.89
CA GLY A 79 7.31 3.91 4.43
C GLY A 79 6.88 2.98 5.55
N THR A 80 5.91 3.47 6.31
CA THR A 80 5.30 2.79 7.45
C THR A 80 3.79 3.07 7.45
N PRO A 81 2.99 2.33 8.24
CA PRO A 81 1.55 2.57 8.38
C PRO A 81 1.17 3.99 8.80
N GLU A 82 2.09 4.74 9.42
CA GLU A 82 1.87 6.15 9.78
C GLU A 82 1.52 7.03 8.58
N ARG A 83 1.95 6.65 7.36
CA ARG A 83 1.62 7.39 6.13
C ARG A 83 0.17 7.16 5.67
N SER A 84 -0.45 6.05 6.03
CA SER A 84 -1.83 5.70 5.65
C SER A 84 -2.83 5.76 6.79
N ILE A 85 -2.39 5.89 8.07
CA ILE A 85 -3.29 5.93 9.23
C ILE A 85 -4.32 7.06 9.15
N GLY A 86 -4.02 8.14 8.42
CA GLY A 86 -4.96 9.24 8.16
C GLY A 86 -6.23 8.78 7.43
N TRP A 87 -6.10 7.84 6.48
CA TRP A 87 -7.23 7.24 5.79
C TRP A 87 -8.02 6.30 6.70
N ALA A 88 -7.35 5.51 7.54
CA ALA A 88 -8.02 4.67 8.53
C ALA A 88 -8.82 5.51 9.54
N ARG A 89 -8.27 6.62 10.02
CA ARG A 89 -9.00 7.56 10.91
C ARG A 89 -10.17 8.23 10.22
N TRP A 90 -10.01 8.61 8.96
CA TRP A 90 -11.09 9.19 8.18
C TRP A 90 -12.22 8.16 7.96
N ALA A 91 -11.89 6.91 7.64
CA ALA A 91 -12.88 5.84 7.55
C ALA A 91 -13.63 5.64 8.87
N ALA A 92 -12.91 5.66 10.00
CA ALA A 92 -13.54 5.57 11.32
C ALA A 92 -14.47 6.73 11.62
N SER A 93 -14.18 7.95 11.14
CA SER A 93 -15.08 9.10 11.26
C SER A 93 -16.39 8.95 10.47
N LEU A 94 -16.42 8.04 9.49
CA LEU A 94 -17.60 7.68 8.69
C LEU A 94 -18.33 6.43 9.25
N GLY A 95 -17.93 5.92 10.42
CA GLY A 95 -18.54 4.74 11.04
C GLY A 95 -18.01 3.41 10.56
N MET A 96 -16.99 3.38 9.68
CA MET A 96 -16.29 2.16 9.27
C MET A 96 -15.22 1.78 10.27
N VAL A 97 -14.76 0.52 10.27
CA VAL A 97 -13.48 0.18 10.89
C VAL A 97 -12.36 0.56 9.91
N GLY A 98 -11.40 1.38 10.37
CA GLY A 98 -10.25 1.78 9.57
C GLY A 98 -9.01 0.97 9.96
N ILE A 99 -8.25 0.48 8.97
CA ILE A 99 -7.08 -0.36 9.20
C ILE A 99 -5.92 0.16 8.35
N ALA A 100 -4.75 0.33 8.97
CA ALA A 100 -3.50 0.68 8.29
C ALA A 100 -2.49 -0.46 8.47
N PRO A 101 -2.35 -1.37 7.49
CA PRO A 101 -1.40 -2.46 7.55
C PRO A 101 0.03 -2.01 7.27
N ASP A 102 0.98 -2.70 7.89
CA ASP A 102 2.37 -2.71 7.46
C ASP A 102 2.58 -3.69 6.30
N TYR A 103 3.68 -3.50 5.59
CA TYR A 103 4.22 -4.45 4.63
C TYR A 103 5.73 -4.24 4.48
N ARG A 104 6.47 -5.29 4.11
CA ARG A 104 7.93 -5.21 3.92
C ARG A 104 8.27 -4.23 2.83
N THR A 105 9.21 -3.34 3.12
CA THR A 105 9.82 -2.46 2.13
C THR A 105 11.30 -2.78 1.99
N ARG A 106 11.92 -2.40 0.86
CA ARG A 106 13.33 -2.72 0.61
C ARG A 106 14.25 -2.19 1.71
N ASP A 107 14.04 -0.94 2.13
CA ASP A 107 14.95 -0.25 3.07
C ASP A 107 14.80 -0.76 4.51
N ARG A 108 13.68 -1.41 4.83
CA ARG A 108 13.42 -1.96 6.16
C ARG A 108 13.84 -3.43 6.27
N LEU A 109 13.63 -4.23 5.23
CA LEU A 109 13.79 -5.70 5.32
C LEU A 109 14.29 -6.34 4.02
N GLY A 110 14.81 -5.52 3.10
CA GLY A 110 15.20 -6.05 1.79
C GLY A 110 14.02 -6.57 0.96
N GLY A 111 12.79 -6.15 1.28
CA GLY A 111 11.58 -6.60 0.61
C GLY A 111 11.55 -6.18 -0.86
N SER A 112 11.13 -7.09 -1.73
CA SER A 112 10.85 -6.84 -3.13
C SER A 112 9.43 -6.33 -3.34
N PRO A 113 9.06 -5.81 -4.53
CA PRO A 113 7.67 -5.49 -4.83
C PRO A 113 6.73 -6.68 -4.67
N GLU A 114 7.19 -7.90 -4.99
CA GLU A 114 6.45 -9.15 -4.83
C GLU A 114 6.19 -9.46 -3.35
N ASP A 115 7.17 -9.19 -2.48
CA ASP A 115 7.02 -9.33 -1.03
C ASP A 115 5.98 -8.34 -0.49
N CYS A 116 5.98 -7.09 -0.99
CA CYS A 116 4.99 -6.09 -0.62
C CYS A 116 3.57 -6.56 -0.99
N VAL A 117 3.40 -7.14 -2.19
CA VAL A 117 2.11 -7.71 -2.63
C VAL A 117 1.68 -8.86 -1.72
N SER A 118 2.59 -9.81 -1.44
CA SER A 118 2.30 -10.95 -0.57
C SER A 118 1.87 -10.51 0.84
N ASP A 119 2.54 -9.51 1.41
CA ASP A 119 2.21 -8.98 2.73
C ASP A 119 0.85 -8.28 2.74
N ALA A 120 0.54 -7.49 1.70
CA ALA A 120 -0.76 -6.80 1.60
C ALA A 120 -1.92 -7.80 1.48
N ARG A 121 -1.75 -8.86 0.69
CA ARG A 121 -2.73 -9.94 0.55
C ARG A 121 -2.91 -10.69 1.86
N SER A 122 -1.81 -10.98 2.58
CA SER A 122 -1.85 -11.56 3.92
C SER A 122 -2.63 -10.69 4.90
N ALA A 123 -2.43 -9.37 4.85
CA ALA A 123 -3.13 -8.43 5.71
C ALA A 123 -4.66 -8.48 5.48
N VAL A 124 -5.10 -8.42 4.21
CA VAL A 124 -6.53 -8.49 3.89
C VAL A 124 -7.11 -9.87 4.25
N SER A 125 -6.38 -10.96 4.00
CA SER A 125 -6.79 -12.31 4.40
C SER A 125 -6.96 -12.42 5.91
N TRP A 126 -6.03 -11.84 6.67
CA TRP A 126 -6.11 -11.82 8.14
C TRP A 126 -7.34 -11.02 8.62
N VAL A 127 -7.60 -9.85 8.05
CA VAL A 127 -8.79 -9.04 8.36
C VAL A 127 -10.08 -9.82 8.10
N GLN A 128 -10.15 -10.56 7.00
CA GLN A 128 -11.30 -11.41 6.68
C GLN A 128 -11.49 -12.53 7.69
N ALA A 129 -10.41 -13.21 8.08
CA ALA A 129 -10.44 -14.29 9.04
C ALA A 129 -10.85 -13.84 10.46
N HIS A 130 -10.55 -12.58 10.82
CA HIS A 130 -10.84 -11.99 12.13
C HIS A 130 -12.00 -10.98 12.09
N ALA A 131 -12.82 -11.02 11.03
CA ALA A 131 -13.88 -10.05 10.82
C ALA A 131 -14.86 -9.94 12.00
N ALA A 132 -15.26 -11.09 12.58
CA ALA A 132 -16.13 -11.13 13.75
C ALA A 132 -15.52 -10.49 15.00
N GLU A 133 -14.21 -10.67 15.23
CA GLU A 133 -13.50 -10.05 16.35
C GLU A 133 -13.38 -8.53 16.19
N LEU A 134 -13.29 -8.08 14.93
CA LEU A 134 -13.15 -6.68 14.57
C LEU A 134 -14.51 -5.97 14.38
N GLY A 135 -15.64 -6.66 14.51
CA GLY A 135 -16.98 -6.11 14.25
C GLY A 135 -17.17 -5.69 12.78
N ILE A 136 -16.59 -6.43 11.85
CA ILE A 136 -16.54 -6.14 10.41
C ILE A 136 -17.40 -7.14 9.63
N ASP A 137 -18.12 -6.65 8.61
CA ASP A 137 -18.67 -7.51 7.56
C ASP A 137 -17.54 -7.87 6.56
N PRO A 138 -17.13 -9.15 6.45
CA PRO A 138 -16.05 -9.56 5.55
C PRO A 138 -16.36 -9.33 4.08
N HIS A 139 -17.63 -9.12 3.71
CA HIS A 139 -18.07 -8.77 2.36
C HIS A 139 -18.09 -7.26 2.08
N LYS A 140 -17.81 -6.42 3.08
CA LYS A 140 -17.77 -4.95 2.98
C LYS A 140 -16.38 -4.38 3.26
N ILE A 141 -15.34 -5.06 2.79
CA ILE A 141 -13.97 -4.59 2.90
C ILE A 141 -13.61 -3.78 1.67
N ILE A 142 -13.33 -2.49 1.86
CA ILE A 142 -12.81 -1.56 0.88
C ILE A 142 -11.29 -1.54 1.03
N VAL A 143 -10.55 -1.61 -0.07
CA VAL A 143 -9.09 -1.49 -0.01
C VAL A 143 -8.67 -0.20 -0.70
N GLU A 144 -7.93 0.64 0.04
CA GLU A 144 -7.41 1.92 -0.40
C GLU A 144 -5.88 1.85 -0.49
N GLY A 145 -5.29 2.63 -1.41
CA GLY A 145 -3.86 2.84 -1.43
C GLY A 145 -3.37 3.87 -2.42
N GLY A 146 -2.27 4.54 -2.05
CA GLY A 146 -1.62 5.55 -2.86
C GLY A 146 -0.29 5.09 -3.45
N SER A 147 0.01 5.45 -4.72
CA SER A 147 1.29 5.15 -5.37
C SER A 147 1.59 3.63 -5.35
N ALA A 148 2.72 3.21 -4.79
CA ALA A 148 3.02 1.79 -4.55
C ALA A 148 2.00 1.11 -3.62
N GLY A 149 1.38 1.84 -2.67
CA GLY A 149 0.25 1.35 -1.88
C GLY A 149 -0.98 1.05 -2.75
N GLY A 150 -1.22 1.84 -3.79
CA GLY A 150 -2.26 1.57 -4.78
C GLY A 150 -1.99 0.31 -5.59
N HIS A 151 -0.73 0.01 -5.86
CA HIS A 151 -0.32 -1.24 -6.49
C HIS A 151 -0.68 -2.46 -5.62
N VAL A 152 -0.21 -2.47 -4.37
CA VAL A 152 -0.48 -3.62 -3.48
C VAL A 152 -1.96 -3.73 -3.14
N ALA A 153 -2.69 -2.60 -3.06
CA ALA A 153 -4.14 -2.57 -2.89
C ALA A 153 -4.86 -3.26 -4.06
N ALA A 154 -4.51 -2.92 -5.30
CA ALA A 154 -5.10 -3.56 -6.49
C ALA A 154 -4.82 -5.07 -6.53
N TRP A 155 -3.63 -5.50 -6.10
CA TRP A 155 -3.26 -6.91 -6.03
C TRP A 155 -4.09 -7.72 -5.03
N THR A 156 -4.68 -7.11 -4.01
CA THR A 156 -5.58 -7.82 -3.08
C THR A 156 -6.85 -8.33 -3.76
N ALA A 157 -7.21 -7.79 -4.92
CA ALA A 157 -8.37 -8.21 -5.71
C ALA A 157 -8.04 -9.27 -6.79
N ILE A 158 -6.76 -9.57 -7.00
CA ILE A 158 -6.30 -10.55 -7.99
C ILE A 158 -6.19 -11.93 -7.33
N PRO A 159 -6.76 -12.99 -7.89
CA PRO A 159 -6.69 -14.33 -7.30
C PRO A 159 -5.26 -14.89 -7.31
N SER A 160 -5.05 -15.97 -6.57
CA SER A 160 -3.78 -16.71 -6.55
C SER A 160 -3.54 -17.44 -7.88
N PRO A 161 -2.28 -17.71 -8.25
CA PRO A 161 -1.09 -17.33 -7.51
C PRO A 161 -0.74 -15.86 -7.72
N GLY A 162 -0.28 -15.19 -6.65
CA GLY A 162 0.36 -13.86 -6.74
C GLY A 162 1.83 -13.98 -7.15
N PRO A 163 2.52 -12.84 -7.29
CA PRO A 163 3.93 -12.83 -7.69
C PRO A 163 4.90 -13.29 -6.58
N GLY A 164 4.46 -13.32 -5.33
CA GLY A 164 5.27 -13.74 -4.18
C GLY A 164 5.27 -15.25 -3.94
N LYS A 165 6.29 -15.77 -3.25
CA LYS A 165 6.42 -17.21 -2.99
C LYS A 165 5.39 -17.74 -1.99
N ASP A 166 5.07 -16.96 -0.94
CA ASP A 166 4.12 -17.32 0.14
C ASP A 166 2.95 -16.37 0.10
N ASP A 167 2.13 -16.47 -0.94
CA ASP A 167 1.09 -15.51 -1.25
C ASP A 167 -0.31 -16.07 -0.99
N PRO A 168 -0.89 -15.83 0.19
CA PRO A 168 -2.26 -16.20 0.46
C PRO A 168 -3.20 -15.26 -0.30
N ALA A 169 -3.97 -15.78 -1.22
CA ALA A 169 -5.06 -15.01 -1.80
C ALA A 169 -6.13 -14.73 -0.74
N PRO A 170 -6.66 -13.50 -0.65
CA PRO A 170 -7.86 -13.25 0.10
C PRO A 170 -8.99 -14.18 -0.35
N ALA A 171 -9.65 -14.83 0.60
CA ALA A 171 -10.74 -15.77 0.32
C ALA A 171 -11.94 -15.05 -0.34
N ILE A 172 -12.17 -13.81 0.05
CA ILE A 172 -13.21 -12.93 -0.48
C ILE A 172 -12.53 -11.74 -1.15
N ARG A 173 -12.90 -11.44 -2.39
CA ARG A 173 -12.40 -10.22 -3.04
C ARG A 173 -12.89 -8.98 -2.32
N PRO A 174 -12.09 -7.89 -2.26
CA PRO A 174 -12.56 -6.60 -1.74
C PRO A 174 -13.86 -6.17 -2.41
N ALA A 175 -14.73 -5.51 -1.64
CA ALA A 175 -15.99 -4.97 -2.16
C ALA A 175 -15.79 -3.79 -3.10
N ALA A 176 -14.71 -3.03 -2.89
CA ALA A 176 -14.33 -1.90 -3.74
C ALA A 176 -12.83 -1.59 -3.61
N LEU A 177 -12.27 -0.93 -4.63
CA LEU A 177 -10.92 -0.37 -4.63
C LEU A 177 -10.96 1.15 -4.74
N VAL A 178 -10.14 1.83 -3.93
CA VAL A 178 -9.91 3.28 -3.95
C VAL A 178 -8.43 3.53 -4.20
N LEU A 179 -8.07 3.96 -5.39
CA LEU A 179 -6.67 4.02 -5.82
C LEU A 179 -6.23 5.46 -6.07
N LEU A 180 -5.17 5.90 -5.40
CA LEU A 180 -4.66 7.28 -5.47
C LEU A 180 -3.32 7.31 -6.21
N ASN A 181 -3.29 7.95 -7.39
CA ASN A 181 -2.09 7.95 -8.26
C ASN A 181 -1.34 6.60 -8.23
N PRO A 182 -2.07 5.48 -8.47
CA PRO A 182 -1.56 4.14 -8.23
C PRO A 182 -0.48 3.76 -9.25
N VAL A 183 0.52 3.01 -8.81
CA VAL A 183 1.29 2.21 -9.75
C VAL A 183 0.40 1.05 -10.20
N THR A 184 0.13 0.95 -11.48
CA THR A 184 -0.66 -0.15 -12.04
C THR A 184 0.17 -1.00 -12.99
N ASP A 185 0.95 -0.36 -13.85
CA ASP A 185 1.84 -1.00 -14.80
C ASP A 185 3.29 -0.96 -14.30
N THR A 186 3.93 -2.12 -14.21
CA THR A 186 5.33 -2.30 -13.83
C THR A 186 6.20 -2.76 -15.01
N ASN A 187 5.66 -2.82 -16.21
CA ASN A 187 6.42 -3.08 -17.45
C ASN A 187 7.37 -1.94 -17.80
N ALA A 188 8.05 -2.05 -18.92
CA ALA A 188 9.05 -1.08 -19.36
C ALA A 188 8.54 0.37 -19.49
N THR A 189 7.24 0.55 -19.80
CA THR A 189 6.54 1.83 -19.91
C THR A 189 5.90 2.28 -18.59
N GLY A 190 5.89 1.42 -17.57
CA GLY A 190 5.31 1.68 -16.26
C GLY A 190 6.29 2.32 -15.27
N TYR A 191 5.85 2.42 -14.03
CA TYR A 191 6.65 3.00 -12.94
C TYR A 191 7.88 2.16 -12.62
N GLY A 192 9.04 2.73 -12.90
CA GLY A 192 10.33 2.13 -12.56
C GLY A 192 10.72 0.91 -13.41
N GLY A 193 9.79 0.33 -14.15
CA GLY A 193 10.01 -0.78 -15.06
C GLY A 193 10.85 -1.91 -14.46
N PRO A 194 11.55 -2.68 -15.28
CA PRO A 194 12.38 -3.81 -14.82
C PRO A 194 13.45 -3.46 -13.78
N LYS A 195 13.91 -2.20 -13.71
CA LYS A 195 14.91 -1.76 -12.73
C LYS A 195 14.48 -2.00 -11.27
N ARG A 196 13.17 -1.93 -10.99
CA ARG A 196 12.64 -2.21 -9.65
C ARG A 196 12.63 -3.70 -9.31
N PHE A 197 12.82 -4.55 -10.31
CA PHE A 197 12.82 -6.01 -10.24
C PHE A 197 14.22 -6.60 -10.53
N GLY A 198 15.27 -5.85 -10.25
CA GLY A 198 16.66 -6.30 -10.51
C GLY A 198 17.03 -6.41 -11.99
N GLY A 199 16.31 -5.73 -12.88
CA GLY A 199 16.49 -5.80 -14.32
C GLY A 199 15.66 -6.91 -15.00
N ASP A 200 14.92 -7.70 -14.22
CA ASP A 200 14.13 -8.83 -14.73
C ASP A 200 12.76 -8.35 -15.25
N ALA A 201 12.59 -8.38 -16.57
CA ALA A 201 11.37 -7.97 -17.24
C ALA A 201 10.20 -8.97 -17.01
N ALA A 202 10.49 -10.24 -16.81
CA ALA A 202 9.45 -11.25 -16.54
C ALA A 202 8.85 -11.05 -15.15
N ARG A 203 9.68 -10.78 -14.13
CA ARG A 203 9.20 -10.42 -12.79
C ARG A 203 8.41 -9.12 -12.80
N ALA A 204 8.88 -8.11 -13.51
CA ALA A 204 8.16 -6.85 -13.67
C ALA A 204 6.76 -7.08 -14.28
N ARG A 205 6.68 -7.87 -15.34
CA ARG A 205 5.40 -8.25 -15.96
C ARG A 205 4.51 -9.08 -15.04
N ALA A 206 5.07 -9.99 -14.27
CA ALA A 206 4.32 -10.78 -13.29
C ALA A 206 3.70 -9.92 -12.18
N CYS A 207 4.27 -8.74 -11.89
CA CYS A 207 3.74 -7.77 -10.94
C CYS A 207 2.81 -6.72 -11.57
N SER A 208 2.67 -6.66 -12.90
CA SER A 208 1.83 -5.68 -13.58
C SER A 208 0.34 -6.00 -13.40
N VAL A 209 -0.41 -5.12 -12.75
CA VAL A 209 -1.86 -5.31 -12.50
C VAL A 209 -2.64 -5.55 -13.79
N PRO A 210 -2.47 -4.76 -14.87
CA PRO A 210 -3.17 -5.01 -16.11
C PRO A 210 -2.90 -6.38 -16.76
N ASP A 211 -1.70 -6.94 -16.54
CA ASP A 211 -1.34 -8.24 -17.10
C ASP A 211 -1.89 -9.42 -16.30
N GLN A 212 -2.16 -9.22 -15.01
CA GLN A 212 -2.54 -10.29 -14.08
C GLN A 212 -4.00 -10.21 -13.62
N MET A 213 -4.69 -9.09 -13.88
CA MET A 213 -6.07 -8.93 -13.40
C MET A 213 -7.03 -9.91 -14.09
N PRO A 214 -7.96 -10.53 -13.32
CA PRO A 214 -8.98 -11.41 -13.89
C PRO A 214 -10.05 -10.59 -14.65
N ALA A 215 -10.90 -11.28 -15.40
CA ALA A 215 -12.01 -10.64 -16.11
C ALA A 215 -12.97 -9.87 -15.18
N LYS A 216 -13.15 -10.35 -13.94
CA LYS A 216 -13.98 -9.69 -12.93
C LYS A 216 -13.12 -9.08 -11.85
N MET A 217 -13.16 -7.75 -11.75
CA MET A 217 -12.53 -6.95 -10.71
C MET A 217 -13.61 -6.25 -9.87
N PRO A 218 -13.32 -5.87 -8.63
CA PRO A 218 -14.22 -5.03 -7.83
C PRO A 218 -14.49 -3.69 -8.51
N PRO A 219 -15.65 -3.04 -8.23
CA PRO A 219 -15.82 -1.64 -8.54
C PRO A 219 -14.63 -0.81 -8.06
N THR A 220 -14.09 0.02 -8.94
CA THR A 220 -12.83 0.74 -8.69
C THR A 220 -13.00 2.23 -8.96
N ILE A 221 -12.55 3.08 -8.04
CA ILE A 221 -12.38 4.51 -8.30
C ILE A 221 -10.89 4.85 -8.24
N VAL A 222 -10.41 5.55 -9.27
CA VAL A 222 -9.02 5.95 -9.42
C VAL A 222 -8.93 7.46 -9.42
N PHE A 223 -8.03 8.01 -8.65
CA PHE A 223 -7.71 9.44 -8.61
C PHE A 223 -6.28 9.65 -9.09
N HIS A 224 -6.09 10.50 -10.10
CA HIS A 224 -4.74 10.75 -10.61
C HIS A 224 -4.58 12.18 -11.14
N ALA A 225 -3.42 12.78 -10.91
CA ALA A 225 -3.09 14.10 -11.43
C ALA A 225 -2.47 14.00 -12.83
N THR A 226 -2.90 14.86 -13.77
CA THR A 226 -2.42 14.81 -15.16
C THR A 226 -0.96 15.25 -15.30
N GLY A 227 -0.44 16.05 -14.35
CA GLY A 227 0.96 16.47 -14.27
C GLY A 227 1.87 15.55 -13.43
N ASP A 228 1.45 14.31 -13.16
CA ASP A 228 2.26 13.36 -12.41
C ASP A 228 3.48 12.88 -13.21
N THR A 229 4.67 13.32 -12.76
CA THR A 229 5.97 12.96 -13.35
C THR A 229 6.62 11.75 -12.70
N THR A 230 6.01 11.20 -11.64
CA THR A 230 6.51 10.03 -10.91
C THR A 230 5.87 8.76 -11.41
N VAL A 231 4.53 8.72 -11.45
CA VAL A 231 3.75 7.62 -12.00
C VAL A 231 2.96 8.16 -13.19
N PRO A 232 3.18 7.64 -14.41
CA PRO A 232 2.51 8.17 -15.59
C PRO A 232 0.99 8.10 -15.48
N TYR A 233 0.28 9.22 -15.65
CA TYR A 233 -1.19 9.27 -15.68
C TYR A 233 -1.79 8.28 -16.69
N ALA A 234 -1.12 8.09 -17.81
CA ALA A 234 -1.53 7.15 -18.86
C ALA A 234 -1.74 5.72 -18.33
N ASN A 235 -1.02 5.31 -17.29
CA ASN A 235 -1.17 3.97 -16.70
C ASN A 235 -2.53 3.82 -16.01
N SER A 236 -3.02 4.85 -15.33
CA SER A 236 -4.37 4.86 -14.73
C SER A 236 -5.47 4.93 -15.79
N ALA A 237 -5.25 5.70 -16.86
CA ALA A 237 -6.19 5.74 -18.00
C ALA A 237 -6.30 4.38 -18.67
N ALA A 238 -5.17 3.72 -18.94
CA ALA A 238 -5.14 2.38 -19.54
C ALA A 238 -5.79 1.32 -18.62
N LEU A 239 -5.57 1.39 -17.30
CA LEU A 239 -6.24 0.51 -16.34
C LEU A 239 -7.75 0.70 -16.39
N ARG A 240 -8.25 1.95 -16.34
CA ARG A 240 -9.67 2.26 -16.45
C ARG A 240 -10.27 1.67 -17.73
N ASP A 241 -9.64 1.91 -18.87
CA ASP A 241 -10.14 1.45 -20.16
C ASP A 241 -10.21 -0.08 -20.23
N LYS A 242 -9.19 -0.76 -19.71
CA LYS A 242 -9.17 -2.22 -19.62
C LYS A 242 -10.25 -2.78 -18.68
N LEU A 243 -10.47 -2.14 -17.54
CA LEU A 243 -11.54 -2.53 -16.61
C LEU A 243 -12.92 -2.36 -17.24
N ILE A 244 -13.19 -1.24 -17.88
CA ILE A 244 -14.46 -0.96 -18.56
C ILE A 244 -14.69 -1.94 -19.72
N ALA A 245 -13.67 -2.20 -20.55
CA ALA A 245 -13.73 -3.17 -21.63
C ALA A 245 -14.03 -4.59 -21.14
N GLY A 246 -13.59 -4.94 -19.93
CA GLY A 246 -13.91 -6.19 -19.22
C GLY A 246 -15.29 -6.20 -18.54
N GLY A 247 -16.10 -5.16 -18.70
CA GLY A 247 -17.43 -5.02 -18.10
C GLY A 247 -17.38 -4.76 -16.59
N ASN A 248 -16.30 -4.18 -16.08
CA ASN A 248 -16.17 -3.78 -14.67
C ASN A 248 -16.46 -2.29 -14.53
N ARG A 249 -16.99 -1.88 -13.36
CA ARG A 249 -17.16 -0.46 -13.04
C ARG A 249 -15.81 0.14 -12.66
N CYS A 250 -15.39 1.16 -13.41
CA CYS A 250 -14.20 1.95 -13.08
C CYS A 250 -14.45 3.44 -13.34
N GLU A 251 -14.17 4.27 -12.35
CA GLU A 251 -14.22 5.72 -12.43
C GLU A 251 -12.79 6.28 -12.35
N LEU A 252 -12.42 7.22 -13.23
CA LEU A 252 -11.15 7.92 -13.18
C LEU A 252 -11.40 9.41 -13.00
N VAL A 253 -11.00 9.93 -11.84
CA VAL A 253 -11.06 11.35 -11.50
C VAL A 253 -9.69 11.99 -11.71
N SER A 254 -9.64 12.95 -12.62
CA SER A 254 -8.40 13.64 -12.99
C SER A 254 -8.26 14.97 -12.26
N PHE A 255 -7.03 15.29 -11.85
CA PHE A 255 -6.68 16.58 -11.26
C PHE A 255 -5.67 17.30 -12.18
N GLU A 256 -6.17 18.30 -12.90
CA GLU A 256 -5.38 19.03 -13.88
C GLU A 256 -4.23 19.82 -13.24
N GLY A 257 -3.04 19.73 -13.82
CA GLY A 257 -1.86 20.51 -13.44
C GLY A 257 -1.23 20.16 -12.10
N LEU A 258 -1.82 19.25 -11.33
CA LEU A 258 -1.22 18.71 -10.11
C LEU A 258 -0.27 17.55 -10.45
N GLY A 259 0.64 17.25 -9.52
CA GLY A 259 1.61 16.17 -9.68
C GLY A 259 1.40 15.02 -8.70
N HIS A 260 2.41 14.15 -8.57
CA HIS A 260 2.37 13.01 -7.66
C HIS A 260 2.04 13.43 -6.23
N ALA A 261 1.20 12.65 -5.52
CA ALA A 261 0.60 13.00 -4.23
C ALA A 261 -0.17 14.34 -4.30
N TYR A 262 -1.01 14.50 -5.29
CA TYR A 262 -1.79 15.68 -5.67
C TYR A 262 -2.56 16.33 -4.49
N SER A 263 -2.96 15.55 -3.49
CA SER A 263 -3.69 16.00 -2.29
C SER A 263 -2.77 16.53 -1.18
N SER A 264 -1.45 16.54 -1.39
CA SER A 264 -0.50 16.96 -0.36
C SER A 264 -0.44 18.47 -0.18
N SER A 265 0.04 18.90 1.00
CA SER A 265 0.22 20.30 1.35
C SER A 265 1.18 21.07 0.41
N LYS A 266 2.07 20.37 -0.31
CA LYS A 266 2.99 20.98 -1.29
C LYS A 266 2.26 21.74 -2.41
N PHE A 267 1.01 21.39 -2.69
CA PHE A 267 0.17 22.06 -3.69
C PHE A 267 -0.76 23.13 -3.08
N GLY A 268 -0.56 23.50 -1.81
CA GLY A 268 -1.27 24.59 -1.15
C GLY A 268 -2.80 24.44 -1.18
N ALA A 269 -3.50 25.49 -1.62
CA ALA A 269 -4.97 25.50 -1.69
C ALA A 269 -5.52 24.47 -2.68
N ALA A 270 -4.85 24.27 -3.83
CA ALA A 270 -5.24 23.31 -4.84
C ALA A 270 -5.15 21.87 -4.32
N GLY A 271 -4.08 21.51 -3.60
CA GLY A 271 -3.94 20.20 -2.98
C GLY A 271 -5.02 19.94 -1.91
N LYS A 272 -5.32 20.96 -1.08
CA LYS A 272 -6.43 20.87 -0.10
C LYS A 272 -7.80 20.70 -0.78
N ALA A 273 -8.03 21.38 -1.89
CA ALA A 273 -9.28 21.25 -2.66
C ALA A 273 -9.37 19.84 -3.28
N ALA A 274 -8.27 19.32 -3.83
CA ALA A 274 -8.21 17.99 -4.38
C ALA A 274 -8.44 16.90 -3.29
N ASP A 275 -7.87 17.05 -2.08
CA ASP A 275 -8.15 16.15 -0.95
C ASP A 275 -9.64 16.12 -0.59
N ARG A 276 -10.27 17.30 -0.45
CA ARG A 276 -11.71 17.38 -0.16
C ARG A 276 -12.56 16.73 -1.25
N LYS A 277 -12.23 17.00 -2.53
CA LYS A 277 -12.95 16.39 -3.65
C LYS A 277 -12.78 14.87 -3.66
N THR A 278 -11.55 14.38 -3.46
CA THR A 278 -11.27 12.94 -3.38
C THR A 278 -12.15 12.27 -2.32
N LYS A 279 -12.18 12.82 -1.11
CA LYS A 279 -13.00 12.29 -0.01
C LYS A 279 -14.49 12.32 -0.31
N ALA A 280 -14.98 13.41 -0.91
CA ALA A 280 -16.39 13.53 -1.32
C ALA A 280 -16.75 12.50 -2.41
N ASP A 281 -15.91 12.33 -3.41
CA ASP A 281 -16.15 11.38 -4.49
C ASP A 281 -16.07 9.93 -3.98
N VAL A 282 -15.17 9.62 -3.04
CA VAL A 282 -15.10 8.30 -2.37
C VAL A 282 -16.41 8.03 -1.61
N ILE A 283 -16.94 9.00 -0.84
CA ILE A 283 -18.21 8.84 -0.15
C ILE A 283 -19.33 8.55 -1.16
N ALA A 284 -19.45 9.35 -2.22
CA ALA A 284 -20.46 9.15 -3.26
C ALA A 284 -20.34 7.78 -3.92
N PHE A 285 -19.12 7.36 -4.26
CA PHE A 285 -18.83 6.06 -4.85
C PHE A 285 -19.22 4.90 -3.92
N LEU A 286 -18.79 4.91 -2.66
CA LEU A 286 -19.10 3.85 -1.69
C LEU A 286 -20.61 3.81 -1.35
N THR A 287 -21.27 4.95 -1.27
CA THR A 287 -22.73 5.06 -1.08
C THR A 287 -23.48 4.43 -2.27
N SER A 288 -23.01 4.66 -3.50
CA SER A 288 -23.62 4.10 -4.70
C SER A 288 -23.49 2.57 -4.82
N LEU A 289 -22.63 1.97 -3.99
CA LEU A 289 -22.40 0.53 -3.86
C LEU A 289 -23.07 -0.06 -2.60
N ASP A 290 -23.84 0.72 -1.87
CA ASP A 290 -24.45 0.34 -0.58
C ASP A 290 -23.45 -0.13 0.48
N LEU A 291 -22.18 0.30 0.36
CA LEU A 291 -21.11 -0.04 1.30
C LEU A 291 -21.10 0.86 2.54
N ILE A 292 -21.62 2.09 2.42
CA ILE A 292 -21.83 3.02 3.53
C ILE A 292 -23.22 3.66 3.42
N PRO A 293 -23.84 4.04 4.54
CA PRO A 293 -25.15 4.69 4.50
C PRO A 293 -25.10 6.02 3.76
N LYS A 294 -26.26 6.44 3.25
CA LYS A 294 -26.40 7.77 2.66
C LYS A 294 -26.19 8.85 3.72
N PRO A 295 -25.58 9.99 3.39
CA PRO A 295 -25.33 11.07 4.35
C PRO A 295 -26.56 11.59 5.09
N SER A 296 -27.77 11.42 4.55
CA SER A 296 -29.03 11.75 5.18
C SER A 296 -29.42 10.85 6.34
N ASP A 297 -28.95 9.58 6.31
CA ASP A 297 -29.36 8.54 7.26
C ASP A 297 -28.43 8.50 8.50
N ALA A 298 -27.29 9.19 8.43
CA ALA A 298 -26.31 9.27 9.50
C ALA A 298 -26.63 10.32 10.61
N ARG A 299 -27.81 10.95 10.55
CA ARG A 299 -28.23 12.01 11.51
C ARG A 299 -29.36 11.58 12.45
N GLN A 300 -29.58 10.27 12.62
CA GLN A 300 -30.54 9.77 13.63
C GLN A 300 -29.83 9.15 14.84
#